data_2540734c55ac0eb06ed575b943b97381
#
_entry.id   2540734c55ac0eb06ed575b943b97381
#
_cell.length_a   1.000
_cell.length_b   1.000
_cell.length_c   1.000
_cell.angle_alpha   90.00
_cell.angle_beta   90.00
_cell.angle_gamma   90.00
#
_symmetry.space_group_name_H-M   'P 1'
#
loop_
_entity.id
_entity.type
_entity.pdbx_description
1 polymer ?
#
loop_
_entity_poly.entity_id
_entity_poly.type
_entity_poly.pdbx_seq_one_letter_code
_entity_poly.pdbx_strand_id
1 'polypeptide(L)'
;MTSGALPDNPFVAAGMIEDPRLFVGRKDELHAIASRMKGDQPTSINIVGEKHIGKSSLLYYFVLTWQQRVLHNTSRYVVIYLPLRGVDCRTETGFYEAVAEGLLNHVQGWQQRSLQNPWKTKPLNRQAFSDAVKEWKQQGKLPVLCLDDFESLLKYPDKFDNGFYDNLRSLMDSNALMLVVASRKQLDIVANVDHFGSSFFNIGHTIYLKELTTDEAIELSRLPTRSTNGAALSVDEQSHAQQWGDRHPYKLQSI
;
A
#
# COMPACT_ATOMS: atom_id res chain seq x y z
N MET A 1 10.19 -13.96 8.43
CA MET A 1 11.11 -13.04 9.12
C MET A 1 12.48 -13.24 8.51
N THR A 2 13.04 -12.23 7.88
CA THR A 2 14.38 -12.29 7.27
C THR A 2 15.42 -12.36 8.39
N SER A 3 16.04 -13.53 8.57
CA SER A 3 17.13 -13.77 9.55
C SER A 3 18.50 -13.30 9.04
N GLY A 4 18.51 -12.37 8.09
CA GLY A 4 19.76 -11.80 7.57
C GLY A 4 20.39 -10.80 8.54
N ALA A 5 21.71 -10.60 8.44
CA ALA A 5 22.39 -9.54 9.16
C ALA A 5 21.85 -8.16 8.72
N LEU A 6 21.93 -7.15 9.61
CA LEU A 6 21.62 -5.76 9.26
C LEU A 6 22.54 -5.29 8.12
N PRO A 7 22.10 -4.34 7.27
CA PRO A 7 22.95 -3.76 6.24
C PRO A 7 24.07 -2.92 6.86
N ASP A 8 25.16 -2.73 6.11
CA ASP A 8 26.24 -1.85 6.55
C ASP A 8 25.79 -0.37 6.54
N ASN A 9 24.96 0.01 5.60
CA ASN A 9 24.25 1.30 5.59
C ASN A 9 22.73 1.06 5.72
N PRO A 10 22.09 1.48 6.83
CA PRO A 10 20.65 1.30 7.03
C PRO A 10 19.80 2.37 6.31
N PHE A 11 20.40 3.43 5.78
CA PHE A 11 19.70 4.54 5.17
C PHE A 11 19.37 4.26 3.70
N VAL A 12 18.10 4.39 3.33
CA VAL A 12 17.60 4.17 1.98
C VAL A 12 17.35 5.52 1.31
N ALA A 13 18.38 6.06 0.66
CA ALA A 13 18.30 7.36 -0.03
C ALA A 13 17.45 7.34 -1.31
N ALA A 14 17.13 6.17 -1.87
CA ALA A 14 16.30 6.06 -3.07
C ALA A 14 15.43 4.79 -3.02
N GLY A 15 14.17 4.92 -3.45
CA GLY A 15 13.23 3.81 -3.44
C GLY A 15 12.40 3.72 -2.16
N MET A 16 11.78 2.57 -1.94
CA MET A 16 11.04 2.27 -0.71
C MET A 16 11.89 1.46 0.26
N ILE A 17 11.55 1.52 1.53
CA ILE A 17 12.15 0.68 2.57
C ILE A 17 11.52 -0.72 2.45
N GLU A 18 12.32 -1.70 2.07
CA GLU A 18 11.88 -3.09 1.91
C GLU A 18 12.13 -3.93 3.17
N ASP A 19 13.17 -3.61 3.93
CA ASP A 19 13.45 -4.28 5.19
C ASP A 19 12.61 -3.67 6.32
N PRO A 20 11.65 -4.42 6.90
CA PRO A 20 10.78 -3.90 7.96
C PRO A 20 11.53 -3.47 9.22
N ARG A 21 12.78 -3.91 9.42
CA ARG A 21 13.61 -3.51 10.56
C ARG A 21 14.12 -2.08 10.46
N LEU A 22 14.14 -1.53 9.24
CA LEU A 22 14.60 -0.16 8.94
C LEU A 22 13.44 0.83 8.85
N PHE A 23 12.19 0.35 8.97
CA PHE A 23 11.01 1.20 8.93
C PHE A 23 10.75 1.82 10.30
N VAL A 24 10.69 3.14 10.36
CA VAL A 24 10.53 3.92 11.58
C VAL A 24 9.21 4.66 11.58
N GLY A 25 8.57 4.69 12.76
CA GLY A 25 7.41 5.52 13.04
C GLY A 25 6.12 5.10 12.34
N ARG A 26 5.29 6.10 12.03
CA ARG A 26 4.02 5.95 11.30
C ARG A 26 3.01 5.03 12.01
N LYS A 27 3.09 4.94 13.33
CA LYS A 27 2.25 4.03 14.13
C LYS A 27 0.78 4.39 14.03
N ASP A 28 0.45 5.68 14.00
CA ASP A 28 -0.92 6.17 13.93
C ASP A 28 -1.55 5.89 12.57
N GLU A 29 -0.81 6.10 11.48
CA GLU A 29 -1.26 5.80 10.13
C GLU A 29 -1.47 4.29 9.93
N LEU A 30 -0.53 3.46 10.39
CA LEU A 30 -0.65 2.00 10.36
C LEU A 30 -1.85 1.51 11.19
N HIS A 31 -2.08 2.13 12.36
CA HIS A 31 -3.23 1.82 13.20
C HIS A 31 -4.54 2.24 12.54
N ALA A 32 -4.57 3.42 11.91
CA ALA A 32 -5.74 3.91 11.18
C ALA A 32 -6.12 2.97 10.03
N ILE A 33 -5.16 2.50 9.24
CA ILE A 33 -5.39 1.52 8.16
C ILE A 33 -5.98 0.23 8.74
N ALA A 34 -5.34 -0.33 9.76
CA ALA A 34 -5.80 -1.57 10.40
C ALA A 34 -7.19 -1.44 11.03
N SER A 35 -7.51 -0.29 11.63
CA SER A 35 -8.83 -0.02 12.22
C SER A 35 -9.94 0.01 11.18
N ARG A 36 -9.70 0.62 10.02
CA ARG A 36 -10.66 0.63 8.90
C ARG A 36 -10.85 -0.74 8.28
N MET A 37 -9.81 -1.57 8.27
CA MET A 37 -9.87 -2.92 7.79
C MET A 37 -10.70 -3.84 8.71
N LYS A 38 -10.62 -3.65 10.03
CA LYS A 38 -11.31 -4.48 11.05
C LYS A 38 -12.81 -4.19 11.19
N GLY A 39 -13.29 -3.07 10.68
CA GLY A 39 -14.71 -2.71 10.80
C GLY A 39 -15.64 -3.74 10.14
N ASP A 40 -16.90 -3.78 10.58
CA ASP A 40 -17.94 -4.62 9.97
C ASP A 40 -18.10 -4.30 8.48
N GLN A 41 -17.94 -3.02 8.15
CA GLN A 41 -17.84 -2.52 6.78
C GLN A 41 -16.46 -1.91 6.56
N PRO A 42 -15.52 -2.66 5.98
CA PRO A 42 -14.18 -2.15 5.67
C PRO A 42 -14.25 -0.91 4.78
N THR A 43 -13.56 0.14 5.18
CA THR A 43 -13.59 1.41 4.46
C THR A 43 -12.26 1.64 3.77
N SER A 44 -12.30 1.87 2.46
CA SER A 44 -11.10 2.20 1.66
C SER A 44 -10.50 3.54 2.06
N ILE A 45 -9.18 3.66 1.87
CA ILE A 45 -8.38 4.79 2.36
C ILE A 45 -7.55 5.37 1.20
N ASN A 46 -7.47 6.69 1.14
CA ASN A 46 -6.52 7.40 0.32
C ASN A 46 -5.39 7.98 1.20
N ILE A 47 -4.16 7.52 1.00
CA ILE A 47 -2.95 8.05 1.63
C ILE A 47 -2.36 9.10 0.70
N VAL A 48 -2.43 10.35 1.14
CA VAL A 48 -1.99 11.51 0.37
C VAL A 48 -0.70 12.08 0.96
N GLY A 49 0.24 12.44 0.11
CA GLY A 49 1.46 13.09 0.56
C GLY A 49 2.45 13.38 -0.56
N GLU A 50 3.39 14.24 -0.28
CA GLU A 50 4.41 14.67 -1.22
C GLU A 50 5.30 13.52 -1.72
N LYS A 51 6.05 13.80 -2.76
CA LYS A 51 7.06 12.86 -3.26
C LYS A 51 8.09 12.61 -2.16
N HIS A 52 8.49 11.34 -1.99
CA HIS A 52 9.48 10.91 -1.01
C HIS A 52 9.08 11.04 0.48
N ILE A 53 7.83 11.34 0.81
CA ILE A 53 7.35 11.40 2.21
C ILE A 53 7.18 10.02 2.85
N GLY A 54 7.41 8.92 2.12
CA GLY A 54 7.37 7.55 2.62
C GLY A 54 6.08 6.78 2.36
N LYS A 55 5.23 7.19 1.40
CA LYS A 55 3.96 6.49 1.08
C LYS A 55 4.17 5.03 0.68
N SER A 56 5.07 4.77 -0.26
CA SER A 56 5.38 3.41 -0.75
C SER A 56 5.90 2.52 0.39
N SER A 57 6.82 3.06 1.20
CA SER A 57 7.36 2.36 2.38
C SER A 57 6.27 2.04 3.41
N LEU A 58 5.34 2.97 3.65
CA LEU A 58 4.21 2.75 4.56
C LEU A 58 3.29 1.63 4.07
N LEU A 59 2.90 1.64 2.79
CA LEU A 59 2.06 0.59 2.20
C LEU A 59 2.74 -0.77 2.24
N TYR A 60 4.00 -0.82 1.84
CA TYR A 60 4.76 -2.07 1.81
C TYR A 60 4.96 -2.62 3.24
N TYR A 61 5.36 -1.78 4.19
CA TYR A 61 5.48 -2.16 5.59
C TYR A 61 4.15 -2.65 6.18
N PHE A 62 3.03 -1.99 5.85
CA PHE A 62 1.70 -2.44 6.25
C PHE A 62 1.42 -3.86 5.74
N VAL A 63 1.66 -4.13 4.45
CA VAL A 63 1.46 -5.46 3.87
C VAL A 63 2.29 -6.54 4.57
N LEU A 64 3.51 -6.22 4.98
CA LEU A 64 4.37 -7.17 5.71
C LEU A 64 3.94 -7.39 7.17
N THR A 65 3.26 -6.43 7.79
CA THR A 65 3.06 -6.40 9.25
C THR A 65 1.61 -6.26 9.71
N TRP A 66 0.64 -6.23 8.79
CA TRP A 66 -0.77 -6.00 9.14
C TRP A 66 -1.33 -6.99 10.17
N GLN A 67 -0.89 -8.26 10.15
CA GLN A 67 -1.31 -9.29 11.09
C GLN A 67 -0.98 -8.96 12.53
N GLN A 68 0.04 -8.15 12.78
CA GLN A 68 0.39 -7.68 14.13
C GLN A 68 -0.66 -6.72 14.71
N ARG A 69 -1.49 -6.13 13.85
CA ARG A 69 -2.50 -5.11 14.21
C ARG A 69 -3.93 -5.61 14.07
N VAL A 70 -4.13 -6.67 13.29
CA VAL A 70 -5.41 -7.32 13.06
C VAL A 70 -5.34 -8.72 13.67
N LEU A 71 -5.66 -8.83 14.96
CA LEU A 71 -5.47 -10.07 15.73
C LEU A 71 -6.60 -11.09 15.54
N HIS A 72 -7.77 -10.65 15.08
CA HIS A 72 -8.94 -11.51 14.91
C HIS A 72 -9.29 -11.66 13.43
N ASN A 73 -9.81 -12.84 13.05
CA ASN A 73 -10.24 -13.14 11.69
C ASN A 73 -9.18 -12.89 10.60
N THR A 74 -7.91 -13.06 10.92
CA THR A 74 -6.82 -12.85 9.96
C THR A 74 -6.98 -13.66 8.68
N SER A 75 -7.56 -14.84 8.78
CA SER A 75 -7.84 -15.71 7.62
C SER A 75 -8.85 -15.13 6.62
N ARG A 76 -9.63 -14.12 7.02
CA ARG A 76 -10.55 -13.38 6.14
C ARG A 76 -9.80 -12.53 5.13
N TYR A 77 -8.67 -11.94 5.51
CA TYR A 77 -8.00 -10.92 4.72
C TYR A 77 -6.88 -11.50 3.87
N VAL A 78 -6.81 -11.04 2.62
CA VAL A 78 -5.68 -11.27 1.74
C VAL A 78 -5.16 -9.90 1.32
N VAL A 79 -4.04 -9.50 1.90
CA VAL A 79 -3.47 -8.15 1.74
C VAL A 79 -2.28 -8.23 0.79
N ILE A 80 -2.34 -7.44 -0.29
CA ILE A 80 -1.27 -7.38 -1.29
C ILE A 80 -0.78 -5.96 -1.52
N TYR A 81 0.47 -5.81 -1.93
CA TYR A 81 1.05 -4.58 -2.43
C TYR A 81 1.17 -4.65 -3.95
N LEU A 82 0.68 -3.62 -4.63
CA LEU A 82 0.73 -3.52 -6.09
C LEU A 82 1.28 -2.15 -6.53
N PRO A 83 2.51 -2.10 -7.07
CA PRO A 83 3.08 -0.88 -7.64
C PRO A 83 2.51 -0.65 -9.05
N LEU A 84 1.70 0.39 -9.22
CA LEU A 84 0.96 0.66 -10.46
C LEU A 84 1.80 1.27 -11.58
N ARG A 85 3.08 1.55 -11.35
CA ARG A 85 4.02 2.00 -12.40
C ARG A 85 4.48 0.87 -13.33
N GLY A 86 4.27 -0.38 -12.94
CA GLY A 86 4.68 -1.56 -13.70
C GLY A 86 4.06 -1.60 -15.10
N VAL A 87 4.70 -2.31 -16.02
CA VAL A 87 4.21 -2.49 -17.39
C VAL A 87 2.88 -3.23 -17.40
N ASP A 88 2.73 -4.18 -16.50
CA ASP A 88 1.54 -5.02 -16.39
C ASP A 88 0.27 -4.22 -16.05
N CYS A 89 0.42 -3.12 -15.31
CA CYS A 89 -0.69 -2.24 -14.93
C CYS A 89 -0.99 -1.11 -15.94
N ARG A 90 -0.60 -1.24 -17.20
CA ARG A 90 -0.90 -0.22 -18.24
C ARG A 90 -2.21 -0.47 -18.99
N THR A 91 -2.85 -1.59 -18.74
CA THR A 91 -4.16 -1.94 -19.31
C THR A 91 -5.06 -2.49 -18.22
N GLU A 92 -6.36 -2.38 -18.39
CA GLU A 92 -7.35 -2.92 -17.45
C GLU A 92 -7.16 -4.42 -17.22
N THR A 93 -6.99 -5.20 -18.28
CA THR A 93 -6.70 -6.65 -18.18
C THR A 93 -5.41 -6.91 -17.40
N GLY A 94 -4.33 -6.19 -17.71
CA GLY A 94 -3.05 -6.34 -17.02
C GLY A 94 -3.16 -6.01 -15.52
N PHE A 95 -3.91 -4.95 -15.17
CA PHE A 95 -4.21 -4.64 -13.76
C PHE A 95 -4.93 -5.81 -13.07
N TYR A 96 -5.97 -6.36 -13.68
CA TYR A 96 -6.73 -7.49 -13.11
C TYR A 96 -5.87 -8.75 -12.96
N GLU A 97 -5.03 -9.02 -13.93
CA GLU A 97 -4.12 -10.18 -13.89
C GLU A 97 -3.05 -10.02 -12.80
N ALA A 98 -2.48 -8.83 -12.65
CA ALA A 98 -1.53 -8.52 -11.58
C ALA A 98 -2.17 -8.64 -10.18
N VAL A 99 -3.41 -8.18 -10.02
CA VAL A 99 -4.17 -8.37 -8.77
C VAL A 99 -4.41 -9.86 -8.52
N ALA A 100 -4.86 -10.61 -9.51
CA ALA A 100 -5.12 -12.05 -9.39
C ALA A 100 -3.86 -12.82 -8.98
N GLU A 101 -2.73 -12.54 -9.62
CA GLU A 101 -1.44 -13.16 -9.29
C GLU A 101 -1.02 -12.82 -7.85
N GLY A 102 -1.07 -11.55 -7.48
CA GLY A 102 -0.75 -11.11 -6.12
C GLY A 102 -1.61 -11.80 -5.07
N LEU A 103 -2.92 -11.91 -5.29
CA LEU A 103 -3.84 -12.57 -4.37
C LEU A 103 -3.57 -14.08 -4.28
N LEU A 104 -3.36 -14.74 -5.41
CA LEU A 104 -3.15 -16.19 -5.47
C LEU A 104 -1.84 -16.63 -4.82
N ASN A 105 -0.81 -15.79 -4.83
CA ASN A 105 0.47 -16.05 -4.16
C ASN A 105 0.31 -16.13 -2.62
N HIS A 106 -0.77 -15.58 -2.06
CA HIS A 106 -1.05 -15.61 -0.61
C HIS A 106 -2.04 -16.69 -0.22
N VAL A 107 -2.58 -17.47 -1.18
CA VAL A 107 -3.53 -18.56 -0.92
C VAL A 107 -2.79 -19.88 -0.83
N GLN A 108 -2.84 -20.51 0.35
CA GLN A 108 -2.20 -21.79 0.61
C GLN A 108 -3.20 -22.80 1.20
N GLY A 109 -2.88 -24.09 1.08
CA GLY A 109 -3.61 -25.17 1.72
C GLY A 109 -4.79 -25.73 0.91
N TRP A 110 -5.69 -26.45 1.60
CA TRP A 110 -6.81 -27.19 0.98
C TRP A 110 -7.86 -26.30 0.29
N GLN A 111 -8.00 -25.03 0.70
CA GLN A 111 -8.90 -24.07 0.07
C GLN A 111 -8.34 -23.51 -1.25
N GLN A 112 -7.11 -23.81 -1.61
CA GLN A 112 -6.42 -23.25 -2.76
C GLN A 112 -7.21 -23.44 -4.06
N ARG A 113 -7.78 -24.61 -4.30
CA ARG A 113 -8.52 -24.90 -5.54
C ARG A 113 -9.78 -24.04 -5.68
N SER A 114 -10.58 -23.92 -4.63
CA SER A 114 -11.83 -23.14 -4.68
C SER A 114 -11.54 -21.65 -4.85
N LEU A 115 -10.48 -21.14 -4.24
CA LEU A 115 -10.07 -19.74 -4.36
C LEU A 115 -9.35 -19.43 -5.69
N GLN A 116 -8.74 -20.42 -6.33
CA GLN A 116 -8.11 -20.26 -7.65
C GLN A 116 -9.09 -20.31 -8.80
N ASN A 117 -10.17 -21.13 -8.69
CA ASN A 117 -11.11 -21.33 -9.77
C ASN A 117 -11.68 -20.04 -10.37
N PRO A 118 -12.11 -19.04 -9.58
CA PRO A 118 -12.66 -17.80 -10.10
C PRO A 118 -11.72 -17.04 -11.03
N TRP A 119 -10.39 -17.20 -10.84
CA TRP A 119 -9.35 -16.48 -11.59
C TRP A 119 -8.86 -17.22 -12.84
N LYS A 120 -9.45 -18.37 -13.19
CA LYS A 120 -9.02 -19.16 -14.36
C LYS A 120 -9.49 -18.60 -15.70
N THR A 121 -10.53 -17.80 -15.70
CA THR A 121 -11.03 -17.16 -16.92
C THR A 121 -9.98 -16.23 -17.49
N LYS A 122 -9.58 -16.44 -18.75
CA LYS A 122 -8.58 -15.61 -19.43
C LYS A 122 -9.12 -15.18 -20.81
N PRO A 123 -8.87 -13.93 -21.20
CA PRO A 123 -8.30 -12.84 -20.38
C PRO A 123 -9.26 -12.40 -19.28
N LEU A 124 -8.74 -11.88 -18.15
CA LEU A 124 -9.56 -11.30 -17.11
C LEU A 124 -10.12 -9.94 -17.57
N ASN A 125 -11.36 -9.96 -18.01
CA ASN A 125 -12.10 -8.72 -18.29
C ASN A 125 -12.79 -8.21 -16.99
N ARG A 126 -13.41 -7.05 -17.08
CA ARG A 126 -14.10 -6.36 -15.98
C ARG A 126 -15.13 -7.26 -15.27
N GLN A 127 -15.94 -7.98 -16.03
CA GLN A 127 -16.95 -8.87 -15.49
C GLN A 127 -16.32 -10.07 -14.77
N ALA A 128 -15.37 -10.75 -15.41
CA ALA A 128 -14.71 -11.91 -14.82
C ALA A 128 -13.96 -11.54 -13.52
N PHE A 129 -13.32 -10.37 -13.48
CA PHE A 129 -12.68 -9.84 -12.27
C PHE A 129 -13.70 -9.62 -11.15
N SER A 130 -14.82 -8.96 -11.46
CA SER A 130 -15.87 -8.70 -10.48
C SER A 130 -16.48 -9.97 -9.92
N ASP A 131 -16.73 -10.95 -10.78
CA ASP A 131 -17.31 -12.23 -10.38
C ASP A 131 -16.33 -13.00 -9.47
N ALA A 132 -15.04 -13.01 -9.81
CA ALA A 132 -14.00 -13.63 -8.99
C ALA A 132 -13.89 -13.01 -7.60
N VAL A 133 -13.90 -11.67 -7.50
CA VAL A 133 -13.86 -10.95 -6.23
C VAL A 133 -15.12 -11.23 -5.39
N LYS A 134 -16.31 -11.24 -6.01
CA LYS A 134 -17.57 -11.56 -5.33
C LYS A 134 -17.61 -13.00 -4.84
N GLU A 135 -17.09 -13.94 -5.63
CA GLU A 135 -16.99 -15.34 -5.21
C GLU A 135 -16.04 -15.49 -4.01
N TRP A 136 -14.93 -14.77 -3.99
CA TRP A 136 -14.04 -14.74 -2.82
C TRP A 136 -14.75 -14.22 -1.57
N LYS A 137 -15.57 -13.18 -1.71
CA LYS A 137 -16.41 -12.69 -0.60
C LYS A 137 -17.36 -13.76 -0.09
N GLN A 138 -18.02 -14.53 -0.98
CA GLN A 138 -18.91 -15.63 -0.60
C GLN A 138 -18.15 -16.74 0.16
N GLN A 139 -16.88 -16.91 -0.15
CA GLN A 139 -15.99 -17.82 0.56
C GLN A 139 -15.37 -17.21 1.85
N GLY A 140 -15.87 -16.05 2.29
CA GLY A 140 -15.42 -15.38 3.51
C GLY A 140 -14.07 -14.67 3.37
N LYS A 141 -13.58 -14.43 2.14
CA LYS A 141 -12.33 -13.70 1.88
C LYS A 141 -12.59 -12.25 1.50
N LEU A 142 -11.72 -11.37 1.98
CA LEU A 142 -11.70 -9.96 1.62
C LEU A 142 -10.32 -9.59 1.07
N PRO A 143 -10.20 -9.37 -0.24
CA PRO A 143 -9.01 -8.75 -0.82
C PRO A 143 -8.82 -7.34 -0.29
N VAL A 144 -7.59 -7.02 0.14
CA VAL A 144 -7.16 -5.67 0.53
C VAL A 144 -5.98 -5.29 -0.36
N LEU A 145 -6.19 -4.37 -1.28
CA LEU A 145 -5.20 -3.97 -2.26
C LEU A 145 -4.52 -2.67 -1.81
N CYS A 146 -3.24 -2.73 -1.49
CA CYS A 146 -2.39 -1.57 -1.27
C CYS A 146 -1.82 -1.11 -2.62
N LEU A 147 -2.47 -0.12 -3.23
CA LEU A 147 -2.16 0.39 -4.57
C LEU A 147 -1.24 1.60 -4.48
N ASP A 148 -0.01 1.45 -4.96
CA ASP A 148 0.99 2.52 -4.93
C ASP A 148 1.08 3.27 -6.26
N ASP A 149 1.36 4.58 -6.18
CA ASP A 149 1.44 5.48 -7.35
C ASP A 149 0.15 5.46 -8.22
N PHE A 150 -1.00 5.62 -7.60
CA PHE A 150 -2.31 5.48 -8.26
C PHE A 150 -2.46 6.40 -9.48
N GLU A 151 -1.86 7.58 -9.46
CA GLU A 151 -1.86 8.50 -10.60
C GLU A 151 -1.26 7.89 -11.88
N SER A 152 -0.59 6.75 -11.77
CA SER A 152 -0.07 6.06 -12.95
C SER A 152 -1.16 5.49 -13.84
N LEU A 153 -2.31 5.11 -13.29
CA LEU A 153 -3.48 4.66 -14.08
C LEU A 153 -4.12 5.83 -14.86
N LEU A 154 -4.16 7.01 -14.24
CA LEU A 154 -4.78 8.21 -14.84
C LEU A 154 -4.06 8.70 -16.09
N LYS A 155 -2.82 8.27 -16.31
CA LYS A 155 -2.06 8.57 -17.54
C LYS A 155 -2.55 7.82 -18.77
N TYR A 156 -3.42 6.84 -18.59
CA TYR A 156 -3.95 5.98 -19.63
C TYR A 156 -5.48 5.99 -19.63
N PRO A 157 -6.14 7.16 -19.87
CA PRO A 157 -7.60 7.28 -19.78
C PRO A 157 -8.33 6.40 -20.80
N ASP A 158 -7.71 6.11 -21.96
CA ASP A 158 -8.25 5.19 -22.95
C ASP A 158 -8.24 3.71 -22.50
N LYS A 159 -7.50 3.39 -21.44
CA LYS A 159 -7.39 2.04 -20.87
C LYS A 159 -8.12 1.89 -19.55
N PHE A 160 -8.30 2.99 -18.83
CA PHE A 160 -8.96 3.05 -17.53
C PHE A 160 -10.06 4.12 -17.57
N ASP A 161 -11.20 3.73 -18.16
CA ASP A 161 -12.36 4.59 -18.29
C ASP A 161 -13.17 4.73 -16.98
N ASN A 162 -14.20 5.57 -16.98
CA ASN A 162 -15.08 5.71 -15.83
C ASN A 162 -15.69 4.36 -15.39
N GLY A 163 -16.02 3.48 -16.33
CA GLY A 163 -16.56 2.17 -16.02
C GLY A 163 -15.59 1.26 -15.26
N PHE A 164 -14.29 1.39 -15.48
CA PHE A 164 -13.28 0.71 -14.65
C PHE A 164 -13.35 1.18 -13.19
N TYR A 165 -13.38 2.49 -12.97
CA TYR A 165 -13.45 3.08 -11.62
C TYR A 165 -14.79 2.79 -10.94
N ASP A 166 -15.90 2.86 -11.67
CA ASP A 166 -17.25 2.51 -11.18
C ASP A 166 -17.33 1.05 -10.75
N ASN A 167 -16.66 0.15 -11.48
CA ASN A 167 -16.57 -1.25 -11.11
C ASN A 167 -15.84 -1.46 -9.80
N LEU A 168 -14.67 -0.82 -9.62
CA LEU A 168 -13.95 -0.86 -8.35
C LEU A 168 -14.81 -0.29 -7.21
N ARG A 169 -15.51 0.83 -7.47
CA ARG A 169 -16.42 1.43 -6.49
C ARG A 169 -17.54 0.47 -6.08
N SER A 170 -18.18 -0.19 -7.03
CA SER A 170 -19.23 -1.19 -6.77
C SER A 170 -18.75 -2.35 -5.89
N LEU A 171 -17.52 -2.81 -6.12
CA LEU A 171 -16.91 -3.86 -5.30
C LEU A 171 -16.61 -3.39 -3.87
N MET A 172 -16.19 -2.12 -3.71
CA MET A 172 -15.98 -1.51 -2.39
C MET A 172 -17.31 -1.33 -1.64
N ASP A 173 -18.34 -0.78 -2.30
CA ASP A 173 -19.64 -0.52 -1.70
C ASP A 173 -20.36 -1.83 -1.29
N SER A 174 -20.09 -2.90 -2.03
CA SER A 174 -20.57 -4.24 -1.67
C SER A 174 -19.72 -4.94 -0.60
N ASN A 175 -18.70 -4.30 -0.04
CA ASN A 175 -17.73 -4.90 0.90
C ASN A 175 -17.09 -6.17 0.36
N ALA A 176 -16.85 -6.26 -0.94
CA ALA A 176 -16.15 -7.36 -1.58
C ALA A 176 -14.65 -7.06 -1.79
N LEU A 177 -14.27 -5.78 -1.70
CA LEU A 177 -12.93 -5.29 -1.92
C LEU A 177 -12.64 -4.11 -0.99
N MET A 178 -11.43 -4.01 -0.47
CA MET A 178 -10.93 -2.83 0.22
C MET A 178 -9.68 -2.32 -0.49
N LEU A 179 -9.58 -1.01 -0.66
CA LEU A 179 -8.42 -0.35 -1.25
C LEU A 179 -7.70 0.53 -0.22
N VAL A 180 -6.38 0.49 -0.25
CA VAL A 180 -5.51 1.45 0.42
C VAL A 180 -4.65 2.07 -0.67
N VAL A 181 -5.00 3.28 -1.08
CA VAL A 181 -4.45 3.91 -2.28
C VAL A 181 -3.45 4.99 -1.89
N ALA A 182 -2.23 4.96 -2.43
CA ALA A 182 -1.26 6.04 -2.27
C ALA A 182 -1.27 6.97 -3.49
N SER A 183 -1.39 8.27 -3.22
CA SER A 183 -1.42 9.33 -4.24
C SER A 183 -0.68 10.59 -3.77
N ARG A 184 -0.33 11.50 -4.68
CA ARG A 184 0.29 12.79 -4.33
C ARG A 184 -0.72 13.83 -3.90
N LYS A 185 -1.92 13.76 -4.46
CA LYS A 185 -3.05 14.64 -4.16
C LYS A 185 -4.26 13.79 -3.85
N GLN A 186 -5.26 14.36 -3.20
CA GLN A 186 -6.55 13.68 -3.04
C GLN A 186 -7.10 13.25 -4.40
N LEU A 187 -7.69 12.07 -4.45
CA LEU A 187 -8.18 11.49 -5.71
C LEU A 187 -9.32 12.28 -6.33
N ASP A 188 -10.19 12.87 -5.53
CA ASP A 188 -11.26 13.76 -5.99
C ASP A 188 -10.71 15.01 -6.69
N ILE A 189 -9.63 15.60 -6.16
CA ILE A 189 -8.96 16.76 -6.78
C ILE A 189 -8.34 16.36 -8.12
N VAL A 190 -7.70 15.17 -8.18
CA VAL A 190 -7.08 14.68 -9.42
C VAL A 190 -8.15 14.39 -10.47
N ALA A 191 -9.24 13.72 -10.06
CA ALA A 191 -10.36 13.40 -10.96
C ALA A 191 -11.00 14.64 -11.57
N ASN A 192 -11.18 15.68 -10.78
CA ASN A 192 -11.75 16.95 -11.28
C ASN A 192 -10.87 17.61 -12.34
N VAL A 193 -9.54 17.53 -12.20
CA VAL A 193 -8.59 18.08 -13.19
C VAL A 193 -8.61 17.24 -14.48
N ASP A 194 -8.69 15.93 -14.36
CA ASP A 194 -8.65 15.00 -15.48
C ASP A 194 -10.06 14.66 -16.04
N HIS A 195 -11.11 15.34 -15.56
CA HIS A 195 -12.51 15.20 -15.99
C HIS A 195 -13.10 13.78 -15.82
N PHE A 196 -12.65 13.04 -14.81
CA PHE A 196 -13.27 11.77 -14.44
C PHE A 196 -14.57 12.01 -13.64
N GLY A 197 -15.68 11.38 -14.09
CA GLY A 197 -17.01 11.51 -13.47
C GLY A 197 -17.35 10.42 -12.44
N SER A 198 -16.48 9.46 -12.20
CA SER A 198 -16.78 8.34 -11.30
C SER A 198 -16.77 8.74 -9.83
N SER A 199 -17.75 8.25 -9.07
CA SER A 199 -17.82 8.39 -7.61
C SER A 199 -16.70 7.63 -6.88
N PHE A 200 -15.95 6.79 -7.58
CA PHE A 200 -14.77 6.10 -7.06
C PHE A 200 -13.79 7.05 -6.37
N PHE A 201 -13.57 8.21 -6.96
CA PHE A 201 -12.58 9.17 -6.50
C PHE A 201 -12.93 9.81 -5.14
N ASN A 202 -14.18 9.68 -4.68
CA ASN A 202 -14.61 10.03 -3.33
C ASN A 202 -14.33 8.87 -2.36
N ILE A 203 -13.09 8.43 -2.24
CA ILE A 203 -12.70 7.41 -1.25
C ILE A 203 -12.90 7.97 0.15
N GLY A 204 -13.68 7.25 0.97
CA GLY A 204 -14.30 7.76 2.19
C GLY A 204 -13.38 8.21 3.33
N HIS A 205 -12.08 7.88 3.33
CA HIS A 205 -11.13 8.33 4.35
C HIS A 205 -9.79 8.71 3.75
N THR A 206 -9.34 9.93 4.04
CA THR A 206 -8.03 10.42 3.60
C THR A 206 -7.08 10.55 4.79
N ILE A 207 -5.87 9.99 4.64
CA ILE A 207 -4.76 10.17 5.56
C ILE A 207 -3.71 11.03 4.87
N TYR A 208 -3.42 12.21 5.44
CA TYR A 208 -2.36 13.07 4.97
C TYR A 208 -1.04 12.68 5.63
N LEU A 209 -0.15 12.09 4.85
CA LEU A 209 1.19 11.74 5.31
C LEU A 209 2.06 12.99 5.32
N LYS A 210 2.39 13.43 6.53
CA LYS A 210 3.22 14.61 6.79
C LYS A 210 4.66 14.17 7.08
N GLU A 211 5.51 15.12 7.44
CA GLU A 211 6.83 14.85 8.01
C GLU A 211 6.75 13.94 9.25
N LEU A 212 7.84 13.33 9.61
CA LEU A 212 7.95 12.54 10.84
C LEU A 212 7.76 13.43 12.07
N THR A 213 7.31 12.85 13.16
CA THR A 213 7.39 13.53 14.47
C THR A 213 8.85 13.70 14.87
N THR A 214 9.12 14.55 15.86
CA THR A 214 10.49 14.74 16.36
C THR A 214 11.09 13.43 16.87
N ASP A 215 10.31 12.63 17.60
CA ASP A 215 10.77 11.35 18.14
C ASP A 215 11.06 10.33 17.03
N GLU A 216 10.22 10.27 16.01
CA GLU A 216 10.45 9.40 14.84
C GLU A 216 11.67 9.83 14.03
N ALA A 217 11.91 11.13 13.87
CA ALA A 217 13.10 11.64 13.20
C ALA A 217 14.39 11.30 13.98
N ILE A 218 14.34 11.38 15.31
CA ILE A 218 15.43 10.94 16.19
C ILE A 218 15.63 9.43 16.06
N GLU A 219 14.55 8.64 16.09
CA GLU A 219 14.62 7.18 15.92
C GLU A 219 15.25 6.81 14.56
N LEU A 220 14.86 7.48 13.49
CA LEU A 220 15.39 7.26 12.14
C LEU A 220 16.91 7.56 12.07
N SER A 221 17.37 8.66 12.69
CA SER A 221 18.79 9.01 12.72
C SER A 221 19.66 8.05 13.54
N ARG A 222 19.03 7.19 14.36
CA ARG A 222 19.69 6.20 15.23
C ARG A 222 19.60 4.77 14.72
N LEU A 223 19.23 4.57 13.44
CA LEU A 223 19.17 3.23 12.89
C LEU A 223 20.50 2.48 13.07
N PRO A 224 20.45 1.19 13.47
CA PRO A 224 21.64 0.40 13.73
C PRO A 224 22.28 -0.11 12.45
N THR A 225 23.60 -0.32 12.46
CA THR A 225 24.34 -1.00 11.40
C THR A 225 24.77 -2.40 11.83
N ARG A 226 25.21 -3.19 10.85
CA ARG A 226 25.82 -4.51 11.05
C ARG A 226 27.13 -4.43 11.83
N SER A 227 27.92 -3.40 11.61
CA SER A 227 29.30 -3.31 12.08
C SER A 227 29.47 -2.84 13.52
N THR A 228 28.51 -2.10 14.08
CA THR A 228 28.70 -1.40 15.36
C THR A 228 27.82 -1.86 16.51
N ASN A 229 26.76 -2.66 16.26
CA ASN A 229 25.67 -2.88 17.24
C ASN A 229 25.11 -1.57 17.85
N GLY A 230 25.49 -0.42 17.30
CA GLY A 230 25.09 0.92 17.70
C GLY A 230 24.48 1.68 16.53
N ALA A 231 24.20 2.97 16.74
CA ALA A 231 23.70 3.84 15.69
C ALA A 231 24.68 3.94 14.51
N ALA A 232 24.15 4.00 13.31
CA ALA A 232 24.94 4.15 12.09
C ALA A 232 25.67 5.50 12.04
N LEU A 233 25.01 6.54 12.54
CA LEU A 233 25.55 7.89 12.60
C LEU A 233 26.13 8.20 13.98
N SER A 234 27.23 8.93 14.01
CA SER A 234 27.76 9.57 15.23
C SER A 234 26.78 10.63 15.77
N VAL A 235 26.98 11.08 17.01
CA VAL A 235 26.10 12.09 17.62
C VAL A 235 26.08 13.40 16.83
N ASP A 236 27.23 13.81 16.28
CA ASP A 236 27.33 15.04 15.48
C ASP A 236 26.61 14.89 14.14
N GLU A 237 26.77 13.74 13.47
CA GLU A 237 26.05 13.43 12.23
C GLU A 237 24.54 13.34 12.46
N GLN A 238 24.07 12.73 13.57
CA GLN A 238 22.66 12.71 13.93
C GLN A 238 22.10 14.12 14.10
N SER A 239 22.84 14.98 14.79
CA SER A 239 22.44 16.38 15.01
C SER A 239 22.38 17.15 13.69
N HIS A 240 23.36 16.95 12.81
CA HIS A 240 23.39 17.55 11.48
C HIS A 240 22.22 17.04 10.61
N ALA A 241 21.98 15.74 10.62
CA ALA A 241 20.87 15.13 9.89
C ALA A 241 19.53 15.73 10.27
N GLN A 242 19.27 15.84 11.57
CA GLN A 242 18.02 16.41 12.10
C GLN A 242 17.88 17.88 11.74
N GLN A 243 18.96 18.66 11.82
CA GLN A 243 18.96 20.07 11.48
C GLN A 243 18.71 20.30 9.97
N TRP A 244 19.36 19.52 9.11
CA TRP A 244 19.22 19.65 7.64
C TRP A 244 17.95 18.99 7.11
N GLY A 245 17.59 17.83 7.66
CA GLY A 245 16.48 17.01 7.15
C GLY A 245 15.10 17.52 7.56
N ASP A 246 15.01 18.34 8.61
CA ASP A 246 13.78 18.91 9.15
C ASP A 246 12.63 17.88 9.19
N ARG A 247 12.88 16.71 9.77
CA ARG A 247 11.92 15.60 9.91
C ARG A 247 11.38 14.97 8.60
N HIS A 248 11.88 15.41 7.44
CA HIS A 248 11.50 14.81 6.17
C HIS A 248 12.25 13.48 5.98
N PRO A 249 11.56 12.31 5.88
CA PRO A 249 12.21 11.01 5.92
C PRO A 249 13.27 10.80 4.83
N TYR A 250 13.05 11.29 3.62
CA TYR A 250 14.03 11.20 2.55
C TYR A 250 15.28 12.03 2.83
N LYS A 251 15.12 13.26 3.29
CA LYS A 251 16.27 14.14 3.58
C LYS A 251 17.12 13.58 4.73
N LEU A 252 16.47 13.05 5.76
CA LEU A 252 17.14 12.41 6.90
C LEU A 252 17.96 11.18 6.49
N GLN A 253 17.63 10.52 5.39
CA GLN A 253 18.31 9.34 4.88
C GLN A 253 19.32 9.65 3.74
N SER A 254 19.40 10.91 3.30
CA SER A 254 20.26 11.32 2.19
C SER A 254 21.60 11.91 2.63
N ILE A 255 22.07 11.53 3.83
CA ILE A 255 23.29 12.05 4.46
C ILE A 255 24.48 11.19 4.08
#